data_1218cbef819de9646f9021a69f567981
#
_entry.id   1218cbef819de9646f9021a69f567981
#
_cell.length_a   1.000
_cell.length_b   1.000
_cell.length_c   1.000
_cell.angle_alpha   90.00
_cell.angle_beta   90.00
_cell.angle_gamma   90.00
#
_symmetry.space_group_name_H-M   'P 1'
#
loop_
_entity.id
_entity.type
_entity.pdbx_description
1 polymer ?
#
loop_
_entity_poly.entity_id
_entity_poly.type
_entity_poly.pdbx_seq_one_letter_code
_entity_poly.pdbx_strand_id
1 'polypeptide(L)'
;MTHRSNLLPAFFALAMAGMPLVFAQHENGKKENVLYVWASDQAHKAPDFLAVVEFNEDSAHYGRVISTVPLPPPGNTGNEPHHCHLSTDKKVLACGGLLSLLKGQNGIFFFDVSDARHPRFLLSTKAVESSITDDFLPLPEGGFLITQMGSASGEAPGRIAEFDGQLHFVANHFGLMSLVQEWPSTPPLDGFNPHGISARPDLNLMMTADFILPTSTLNGTTGVALRNTVRIWDYRARKITKTVKLMSPDGGPALGIMDVKMLPGDPNGIGYVAGMFDGHIYMIDPRTGTGTAAFDCEDVQPHVDTPVVGGMGQILATPKSGDRLIFALFQAGQVGMLDTTNRSNLKQVPGAIVSFGANSGPHNLVLTEDDSRLVVSDYFLNEDDQGVIHFEGDHKVRVIKVTHDSLTEDTRFQLDFNTAFPTGPARPHGLAMK
;
A
#
# COMPACT_ATOMS: atom_id res chain seq x y z
N MET A 1 42.41 -57.57 57.91
CA MET A 1 40.96 -57.84 57.82
C MET A 1 40.33 -56.70 57.04
N THR A 2 40.16 -56.91 55.78
CA THR A 2 39.71 -55.88 54.84
C THR A 2 38.40 -56.30 54.22
N HIS A 3 37.33 -55.58 54.53
CA HIS A 3 36.03 -55.76 53.88
C HIS A 3 35.99 -54.91 52.59
N ARG A 4 35.84 -55.60 51.47
CA ARG A 4 35.48 -54.97 50.18
C ARG A 4 33.96 -55.03 50.07
N SER A 5 33.33 -53.89 49.91
CA SER A 5 31.92 -53.76 49.51
C SER A 5 31.84 -53.41 47.99
N ASN A 6 31.19 -54.33 47.26
CA ASN A 6 30.88 -54.18 45.86
C ASN A 6 29.66 -53.23 45.71
N LEU A 7 29.82 -52.12 44.91
CA LEU A 7 28.72 -51.30 44.44
C LEU A 7 28.49 -51.60 42.92
N LEU A 8 27.32 -52.16 42.66
CA LEU A 8 26.80 -52.28 41.28
C LEU A 8 26.30 -50.87 40.76
N PRO A 9 26.54 -50.53 39.51
CA PRO A 9 25.91 -49.36 38.94
C PRO A 9 24.50 -49.71 38.41
N ALA A 10 23.50 -48.93 38.86
CA ALA A 10 22.14 -48.96 38.33
C ALA A 10 22.09 -48.23 37.01
N PHE A 11 21.74 -48.92 35.92
CA PHE A 11 21.39 -48.33 34.66
C PHE A 11 19.99 -47.69 34.72
N PHE A 12 19.89 -46.38 34.64
CA PHE A 12 18.64 -45.69 34.38
C PHE A 12 18.37 -45.69 32.86
N ALA A 13 17.41 -46.47 32.42
CA ALA A 13 16.86 -46.39 31.07
C ALA A 13 15.90 -45.19 31.01
N LEU A 14 16.32 -44.15 30.27
CA LEU A 14 15.49 -42.97 29.96
C LEU A 14 14.54 -43.38 28.84
N ALA A 15 13.27 -43.62 29.16
CA ALA A 15 12.21 -43.79 28.15
C ALA A 15 11.91 -42.42 27.53
N MET A 16 12.32 -42.20 26.27
CA MET A 16 11.85 -41.09 25.49
C MET A 16 10.39 -41.36 25.08
N ALA A 17 9.47 -40.73 25.77
CA ALA A 17 8.09 -40.64 25.33
C ALA A 17 8.05 -39.73 24.09
N GLY A 18 7.76 -40.33 22.94
CA GLY A 18 7.50 -39.61 21.72
C GLY A 18 6.29 -38.67 21.91
N MET A 19 6.52 -37.36 21.95
CA MET A 19 5.46 -36.39 21.80
C MET A 19 4.92 -36.53 20.36
N PRO A 20 3.60 -36.65 20.18
CA PRO A 20 3.03 -36.54 18.83
C PRO A 20 3.30 -35.13 18.31
N LEU A 21 3.91 -35.02 17.13
CA LEU A 21 3.91 -33.80 16.35
C LEU A 21 2.44 -33.46 16.04
N VAL A 22 1.90 -32.55 16.81
CA VAL A 22 0.65 -31.87 16.43
C VAL A 22 1.02 -31.01 15.23
N PHE A 23 0.71 -31.50 14.03
CA PHE A 23 0.61 -30.64 12.87
C PHE A 23 -0.45 -29.61 13.22
N ALA A 24 -0.04 -28.37 13.41
CA ALA A 24 -0.97 -27.25 13.44
C ALA A 24 -1.77 -27.34 12.14
N GLN A 25 -3.03 -27.74 12.26
CA GLN A 25 -3.99 -27.48 11.19
C GLN A 25 -3.91 -25.98 10.96
N HIS A 26 -3.53 -25.55 9.76
CA HIS A 26 -3.79 -24.21 9.29
C HIS A 26 -5.31 -24.02 9.51
N GLU A 27 -5.67 -23.19 10.48
CA GLU A 27 -6.99 -22.62 10.50
C GLU A 27 -7.17 -21.98 9.12
N ASN A 28 -8.12 -22.51 8.34
CA ASN A 28 -8.57 -21.87 7.13
C ASN A 28 -8.90 -20.42 7.52
N GLY A 29 -8.07 -19.47 7.09
CA GLY A 29 -8.25 -18.07 7.40
C GLY A 29 -9.71 -17.70 7.13
N LYS A 30 -10.31 -17.00 8.08
CA LYS A 30 -11.70 -16.57 7.95
C LYS A 30 -11.76 -15.72 6.69
N LYS A 31 -12.51 -16.15 5.68
CA LYS A 31 -12.67 -15.39 4.43
C LYS A 31 -13.21 -14.02 4.77
N GLU A 32 -12.64 -12.98 4.17
CA GLU A 32 -13.16 -11.63 4.28
C GLU A 32 -14.54 -11.56 3.63
N ASN A 33 -15.49 -10.98 4.37
CA ASN A 33 -16.89 -10.88 3.95
C ASN A 33 -17.35 -9.43 3.76
N VAL A 34 -16.52 -8.48 4.10
CA VAL A 34 -16.80 -7.04 3.97
C VAL A 34 -15.62 -6.37 3.28
N LEU A 35 -15.92 -5.58 2.27
CA LEU A 35 -14.97 -4.68 1.62
C LEU A 35 -15.31 -3.25 2.01
N TYR A 36 -14.33 -2.51 2.47
CA TYR A 36 -14.38 -1.07 2.67
C TYR A 36 -13.77 -0.37 1.47
N VAL A 37 -14.47 0.64 0.98
CA VAL A 37 -13.98 1.51 -0.09
C VAL A 37 -14.07 2.95 0.38
N TRP A 38 -12.92 3.60 0.51
CA TRP A 38 -12.83 5.01 0.84
C TRP A 38 -13.01 5.83 -0.44
N ALA A 39 -13.98 6.72 -0.46
CA ALA A 39 -14.47 7.34 -1.68
C ALA A 39 -14.90 8.80 -1.49
N SER A 40 -14.86 9.57 -2.56
CA SER A 40 -15.37 10.94 -2.60
C SER A 40 -16.62 11.06 -3.49
N ASP A 41 -17.42 12.06 -3.17
CA ASP A 41 -18.39 12.61 -4.13
C ASP A 41 -17.65 13.23 -5.32
N GLN A 42 -17.95 12.82 -6.54
CA GLN A 42 -17.27 13.29 -7.75
C GLN A 42 -17.40 14.81 -7.95
N ALA A 43 -18.51 15.39 -7.50
CA ALA A 43 -18.74 16.83 -7.61
C ALA A 43 -18.13 17.64 -6.45
N HIS A 44 -17.53 16.99 -5.42
CA HIS A 44 -17.00 17.59 -4.19
C HIS A 44 -18.02 18.44 -3.41
N LYS A 45 -19.30 18.12 -3.52
CA LYS A 45 -20.41 18.84 -2.85
C LYS A 45 -20.97 18.06 -1.65
N ALA A 46 -21.05 16.75 -1.78
CA ALA A 46 -21.43 15.87 -0.69
C ALA A 46 -20.19 15.43 0.11
N PRO A 47 -20.37 14.96 1.36
CA PRO A 47 -19.26 14.44 2.16
C PRO A 47 -18.53 13.27 1.50
N ASP A 48 -17.21 13.24 1.66
CA ASP A 48 -16.41 12.04 1.43
C ASP A 48 -16.88 10.95 2.41
N PHE A 49 -16.80 9.68 2.03
CA PHE A 49 -17.44 8.60 2.78
C PHE A 49 -16.72 7.26 2.67
N LEU A 50 -16.89 6.44 3.68
CA LEU A 50 -16.52 5.02 3.63
C LEU A 50 -17.71 4.22 3.14
N ALA A 51 -17.60 3.56 1.99
CA ALA A 51 -18.59 2.59 1.53
C ALA A 51 -18.30 1.21 2.14
N VAL A 52 -19.37 0.53 2.59
CA VAL A 52 -19.34 -0.84 3.12
C VAL A 52 -20.00 -1.73 2.08
N VAL A 53 -19.28 -2.73 1.59
CA VAL A 53 -19.69 -3.56 0.46
C VAL A 53 -19.76 -5.03 0.88
N GLU A 54 -20.78 -5.74 0.42
CA GLU A 54 -20.89 -7.18 0.60
C GLU A 54 -19.79 -7.89 -0.19
N PHE A 55 -18.89 -8.56 0.50
CA PHE A 55 -17.72 -9.21 -0.08
C PHE A 55 -17.73 -10.74 0.06
N ASN A 56 -18.78 -11.30 0.65
CA ASN A 56 -18.98 -12.75 0.67
C ASN A 56 -19.40 -13.23 -0.72
N GLU A 57 -18.53 -13.98 -1.39
CA GLU A 57 -18.76 -14.49 -2.77
C GLU A 57 -19.93 -15.47 -2.88
N ASP A 58 -20.40 -16.05 -1.77
CA ASP A 58 -21.57 -16.91 -1.71
C ASP A 58 -22.89 -16.14 -1.50
N SER A 59 -22.80 -14.84 -1.24
CA SER A 59 -23.96 -13.97 -1.04
C SER A 59 -24.62 -13.61 -2.38
N ALA A 60 -25.94 -13.63 -2.40
CA ALA A 60 -26.72 -13.10 -3.54
C ALA A 60 -26.55 -11.58 -3.73
N HIS A 61 -25.91 -10.91 -2.76
CA HIS A 61 -25.63 -9.47 -2.76
C HIS A 61 -24.15 -9.14 -2.97
N TYR A 62 -23.35 -10.11 -3.40
CA TYR A 62 -21.93 -9.93 -3.65
C TYR A 62 -21.66 -8.72 -4.56
N GLY A 63 -20.81 -7.80 -4.12
CA GLY A 63 -20.49 -6.54 -4.79
C GLY A 63 -21.51 -5.41 -4.56
N ARG A 64 -22.56 -5.59 -3.73
CA ARG A 64 -23.50 -4.51 -3.44
C ARG A 64 -23.08 -3.69 -2.23
N VAL A 65 -23.30 -2.39 -2.30
CA VAL A 65 -23.14 -1.48 -1.17
C VAL A 65 -24.17 -1.81 -0.08
N ILE A 66 -23.70 -2.10 1.12
CA ILE A 66 -24.51 -2.37 2.32
C ILE A 66 -24.92 -1.06 2.99
N SER A 67 -23.92 -0.17 3.18
CA SER A 67 -24.11 1.11 3.85
C SER A 67 -22.96 2.06 3.49
N THR A 68 -23.10 3.34 3.89
CA THR A 68 -22.03 4.33 3.81
C THR A 68 -21.87 5.04 5.15
N VAL A 69 -20.64 5.44 5.45
CA VAL A 69 -20.30 6.26 6.63
C VAL A 69 -19.74 7.58 6.12
N PRO A 70 -20.57 8.62 5.98
CA PRO A 70 -20.07 9.93 5.55
C PRO A 70 -19.25 10.59 6.64
N LEU A 71 -18.25 11.38 6.24
CA LEU A 71 -17.52 12.23 7.17
C LEU A 71 -18.43 13.29 7.77
N PRO A 72 -18.35 13.54 9.10
CA PRO A 72 -19.05 14.65 9.72
C PRO A 72 -18.34 15.99 9.42
N PRO A 73 -19.09 17.11 9.39
CA PRO A 73 -18.47 18.42 9.28
C PRO A 73 -17.73 18.81 10.59
N PRO A 74 -16.75 19.73 10.56
CA PRO A 74 -16.21 20.41 9.37
C PRO A 74 -15.15 19.57 8.64
N GLY A 75 -14.81 19.98 7.41
CA GLY A 75 -13.71 19.37 6.67
C GLY A 75 -14.07 18.02 6.05
N ASN A 76 -15.32 17.85 5.68
CA ASN A 76 -15.88 16.58 5.23
C ASN A 76 -16.02 16.43 3.72
N THR A 77 -15.54 17.39 2.91
CA THR A 77 -15.71 17.35 1.45
C THR A 77 -14.41 17.64 0.73
N GLY A 78 -14.15 16.93 -0.37
CA GLY A 78 -13.04 17.17 -1.27
C GLY A 78 -11.67 17.01 -0.61
N ASN A 79 -11.56 16.02 0.27
CA ASN A 79 -10.29 15.62 0.86
C ASN A 79 -9.45 14.80 -0.13
N GLU A 80 -10.06 14.34 -1.19
CA GLU A 80 -9.54 13.36 -2.13
C GLU A 80 -9.12 12.08 -1.41
N PRO A 81 -10.09 11.22 -1.09
CA PRO A 81 -9.84 9.89 -0.52
C PRO A 81 -8.71 9.17 -1.19
N HIS A 82 -7.76 8.67 -0.40
CA HIS A 82 -6.57 7.99 -0.88
C HIS A 82 -6.44 6.63 -0.21
N HIS A 83 -5.23 6.11 0.01
CA HIS A 83 -5.04 4.76 0.53
C HIS A 83 -5.64 4.56 1.93
N CYS A 84 -5.95 3.31 2.24
CA CYS A 84 -6.45 2.86 3.54
C CYS A 84 -5.72 1.60 4.00
N HIS A 85 -5.64 1.41 5.32
CA HIS A 85 -5.15 0.17 5.89
C HIS A 85 -5.82 -0.15 7.22
N LEU A 86 -6.07 -1.45 7.46
CA LEU A 86 -6.55 -1.94 8.76
C LEU A 86 -5.42 -1.97 9.79
N SER A 87 -5.75 -1.70 11.04
CA SER A 87 -4.87 -2.03 12.18
C SER A 87 -4.60 -3.53 12.23
N THR A 88 -3.51 -3.93 12.87
CA THR A 88 -3.13 -5.35 13.00
C THR A 88 -4.22 -6.20 13.66
N ASP A 89 -4.99 -5.64 14.60
CA ASP A 89 -6.13 -6.31 15.25
C ASP A 89 -7.44 -6.19 14.44
N LYS A 90 -7.40 -5.54 13.28
CA LYS A 90 -8.53 -5.31 12.38
C LYS A 90 -9.72 -4.58 13.02
N LYS A 91 -9.49 -3.73 14.03
CA LYS A 91 -10.57 -2.95 14.67
C LYS A 91 -10.63 -1.51 14.21
N VAL A 92 -9.52 -0.98 13.72
CA VAL A 92 -9.42 0.38 13.21
C VAL A 92 -9.05 0.34 11.75
N LEU A 93 -9.72 1.15 10.94
CA LEU A 93 -9.33 1.46 9.57
C LEU A 93 -8.80 2.89 9.54
N ALA A 94 -7.57 3.05 9.06
CA ALA A 94 -6.95 4.35 8.82
C ALA A 94 -6.99 4.67 7.32
N CYS A 95 -7.36 5.90 6.95
CA CYS A 95 -7.47 6.34 5.56
C CYS A 95 -6.88 7.73 5.37
N GLY A 96 -6.36 7.99 4.18
CA GLY A 96 -5.75 9.25 3.78
C GLY A 96 -6.68 10.18 3.00
N GLY A 97 -6.38 11.47 3.05
CA GLY A 97 -6.98 12.49 2.20
C GLY A 97 -5.87 13.28 1.51
N LEU A 98 -5.62 12.98 0.25
CA LEU A 98 -4.48 13.48 -0.52
C LEU A 98 -4.50 15.01 -0.65
N LEU A 99 -5.66 15.59 -0.94
CA LEU A 99 -5.82 17.02 -1.21
C LEU A 99 -6.38 17.81 -0.01
N SER A 100 -6.49 17.23 1.18
CA SER A 100 -6.98 17.91 2.38
C SER A 100 -6.20 19.19 2.70
N LEU A 101 -4.90 19.22 2.36
CA LEU A 101 -4.04 20.40 2.52
C LEU A 101 -4.59 21.63 1.79
N LEU A 102 -5.09 21.48 0.57
CA LEU A 102 -5.59 22.60 -0.26
C LEU A 102 -6.76 23.35 0.40
N LYS A 103 -7.47 22.68 1.30
CA LYS A 103 -8.59 23.24 2.06
C LYS A 103 -8.25 23.48 3.52
N GLY A 104 -7.00 23.27 3.94
CA GLY A 104 -6.58 23.39 5.33
C GLY A 104 -7.22 22.36 6.28
N GLN A 105 -7.74 21.26 5.71
CA GLN A 105 -8.46 20.21 6.42
C GLN A 105 -7.51 19.15 7.02
N ASN A 106 -8.06 18.29 7.88
CA ASN A 106 -7.38 17.10 8.36
C ASN A 106 -7.24 16.09 7.21
N GLY A 107 -6.08 15.45 7.11
CA GLY A 107 -5.78 14.51 6.04
C GLY A 107 -5.67 13.05 6.49
N ILE A 108 -5.92 12.75 7.76
CA ILE A 108 -5.90 11.39 8.32
C ILE A 108 -7.25 11.13 8.96
N PHE A 109 -7.87 10.01 8.59
CA PHE A 109 -9.21 9.64 9.04
C PHE A 109 -9.18 8.24 9.65
N PHE A 110 -9.82 8.07 10.80
CA PHE A 110 -9.91 6.78 11.47
C PHE A 110 -11.37 6.36 11.65
N PHE A 111 -11.63 5.08 11.40
CA PHE A 111 -12.93 4.46 11.56
C PHE A 111 -12.83 3.26 12.50
N ASP A 112 -13.79 3.12 13.42
CA ASP A 112 -14.02 1.89 14.18
C ASP A 112 -14.72 0.89 13.25
N VAL A 113 -14.04 -0.20 12.97
CA VAL A 113 -14.53 -1.29 12.15
C VAL A 113 -14.65 -2.59 12.96
N SER A 114 -14.75 -2.51 14.30
CA SER A 114 -14.92 -3.67 15.18
C SER A 114 -16.14 -4.48 14.79
N ASP A 115 -17.27 -3.82 14.50
CA ASP A 115 -18.40 -4.40 13.77
C ASP A 115 -18.19 -4.13 12.26
N ALA A 116 -17.83 -5.18 11.53
CA ALA A 116 -17.46 -5.06 10.12
C ALA A 116 -18.57 -4.45 9.24
N ARG A 117 -19.84 -4.71 9.55
CA ARG A 117 -20.98 -4.24 8.76
C ARG A 117 -21.52 -2.88 9.18
N HIS A 118 -21.12 -2.41 10.38
CA HIS A 118 -21.58 -1.14 10.94
C HIS A 118 -20.40 -0.29 11.45
N PRO A 119 -19.46 0.06 10.56
CA PRO A 119 -18.34 0.91 10.94
C PRO A 119 -18.81 2.29 11.38
N ARG A 120 -17.98 2.95 12.19
CA ARG A 120 -18.26 4.29 12.69
C ARG A 120 -17.04 5.18 12.52
N PHE A 121 -17.27 6.41 12.11
CA PHE A 121 -16.21 7.41 12.12
C PHE A 121 -15.75 7.65 13.58
N LEU A 122 -14.43 7.64 13.81
CA LEU A 122 -13.84 7.92 15.12
C LEU A 122 -13.37 9.35 15.22
N LEU A 123 -12.43 9.71 14.37
CA LEU A 123 -11.83 11.05 14.36
C LEU A 123 -11.12 11.32 13.03
N SER A 124 -10.89 12.60 12.75
CA SER A 124 -9.91 13.05 11.78
C SER A 124 -8.84 13.89 12.45
N THR A 125 -7.61 13.79 11.94
CA THR A 125 -6.46 14.53 12.46
C THR A 125 -5.48 14.88 11.35
N LYS A 126 -4.43 15.58 11.69
CA LYS A 126 -3.25 15.77 10.84
C LYS A 126 -2.00 15.50 11.65
N ALA A 127 -0.99 15.01 10.99
CA ALA A 127 0.33 14.90 11.57
C ALA A 127 0.97 16.31 11.66
N VAL A 128 1.76 16.51 12.70
CA VAL A 128 2.42 17.81 12.94
C VAL A 128 3.44 18.07 11.84
N GLU A 129 3.48 19.31 11.34
CA GLU A 129 4.43 19.77 10.31
C GLU A 129 4.49 18.92 9.03
N SER A 130 3.41 18.24 8.70
CA SER A 130 3.34 17.40 7.50
C SER A 130 1.96 17.41 6.86
N SER A 131 1.88 16.96 5.63
CA SER A 131 0.67 16.95 4.81
C SER A 131 0.78 15.94 3.66
N ILE A 132 -0.28 15.83 2.90
CA ILE A 132 -0.38 14.93 1.74
C ILE A 132 -0.22 13.49 2.19
N THR A 133 -1.22 13.04 2.94
CA THR A 133 -1.27 11.68 3.51
C THR A 133 -1.46 10.64 2.43
N ASP A 134 -0.60 9.64 2.43
CA ASP A 134 -0.59 8.64 1.38
C ASP A 134 -0.80 7.22 1.91
N ASP A 135 0.25 6.49 2.27
CA ASP A 135 0.21 5.07 2.60
C ASP A 135 0.36 4.80 4.10
N PHE A 136 -0.11 3.64 4.54
CA PHE A 136 -0.21 3.27 5.94
C PHE A 136 0.43 1.91 6.20
N LEU A 137 1.31 1.85 7.17
CA LEU A 137 1.88 0.61 7.70
C LEU A 137 1.36 0.35 9.11
N PRO A 138 0.52 -0.67 9.34
CA PRO A 138 0.06 -1.00 10.68
C PRO A 138 1.20 -1.57 11.52
N LEU A 139 1.25 -1.15 12.77
CA LEU A 139 2.25 -1.61 13.73
C LEU A 139 1.78 -2.85 14.49
N PRO A 140 2.66 -3.83 14.75
CA PRO A 140 2.29 -5.05 15.50
C PRO A 140 1.73 -4.76 16.90
N GLU A 141 2.23 -3.73 17.54
CA GLU A 141 1.79 -3.25 18.86
C GLU A 141 0.53 -2.38 18.83
N GLY A 142 -0.01 -2.14 17.66
CA GLY A 142 -1.12 -1.23 17.40
C GLY A 142 -0.66 0.15 16.94
N GLY A 143 -1.54 0.86 16.23
CA GLY A 143 -1.23 2.14 15.59
C GLY A 143 -0.65 1.99 14.19
N PHE A 144 -0.04 3.05 13.68
CA PHE A 144 0.39 3.14 12.28
C PHE A 144 1.64 3.99 12.11
N LEU A 145 2.47 3.61 11.14
CA LEU A 145 3.36 4.54 10.44
C LEU A 145 2.66 5.00 9.16
N ILE A 146 2.67 6.30 8.93
CA ILE A 146 1.90 6.92 7.83
C ILE A 146 2.83 7.80 7.02
N THR A 147 2.91 7.55 5.72
CA THR A 147 3.66 8.43 4.83
C THR A 147 2.93 9.75 4.62
N GLN A 148 3.70 10.81 4.69
CA GLN A 148 3.27 12.18 4.45
C GLN A 148 4.19 12.74 3.38
N MET A 149 3.72 12.89 2.15
CA MET A 149 4.59 13.29 1.04
C MET A 149 5.11 14.72 1.18
N GLY A 150 4.40 15.58 1.91
CA GLY A 150 4.76 16.98 2.08
C GLY A 150 5.01 17.39 3.52
N SER A 151 5.77 18.48 3.70
CA SER A 151 5.80 19.27 4.92
C SER A 151 4.43 19.94 5.16
N ALA A 152 4.29 20.75 6.19
CA ALA A 152 3.06 21.49 6.48
C ALA A 152 2.53 22.34 5.30
N SER A 153 3.41 22.74 4.40
CA SER A 153 3.09 23.52 3.19
C SER A 153 3.00 22.69 1.90
N GLY A 154 3.21 21.36 1.98
CA GLY A 154 3.29 20.48 0.81
C GLY A 154 4.67 20.43 0.14
N GLU A 155 5.65 21.17 0.67
CA GLU A 155 7.03 21.14 0.18
C GLU A 155 7.80 19.93 0.72
N ALA A 156 9.02 19.72 0.22
CA ALA A 156 9.96 18.80 0.85
C ALA A 156 10.56 19.43 2.13
N PRO A 157 10.95 18.62 3.10
CA PRO A 157 10.79 17.17 3.15
C PRO A 157 9.41 16.76 3.63
N GLY A 158 8.95 15.61 3.13
CA GLY A 158 7.83 14.88 3.70
C GLY A 158 8.19 14.22 5.03
N ARG A 159 7.33 13.34 5.52
CA ARG A 159 7.45 12.72 6.86
C ARG A 159 6.99 11.27 6.87
N ILE A 160 7.41 10.53 7.89
CA ILE A 160 6.72 9.34 8.37
C ILE A 160 6.10 9.69 9.72
N ALA A 161 4.80 9.84 9.77
CA ALA A 161 4.08 10.11 11.00
C ALA A 161 3.79 8.81 11.74
N GLU A 162 4.00 8.77 13.06
CA GLU A 162 3.68 7.61 13.90
C GLU A 162 2.51 7.92 14.81
N PHE A 163 1.54 7.00 14.83
CA PHE A 163 0.38 7.02 15.71
C PHE A 163 0.38 5.75 16.55
N ASP A 164 0.07 5.89 17.85
CA ASP A 164 -0.03 4.76 18.77
C ASP A 164 -1.34 3.99 18.61
N GLY A 165 -1.51 2.89 19.37
CA GLY A 165 -2.70 2.06 19.35
C GLY A 165 -3.97 2.76 19.88
N GLN A 166 -3.85 3.93 20.51
CA GLN A 166 -4.94 4.81 20.91
C GLN A 166 -5.21 5.94 19.91
N LEU A 167 -4.52 5.91 18.78
CA LEU A 167 -4.59 6.90 17.69
C LEU A 167 -4.10 8.30 18.11
N HIS A 168 -3.25 8.36 19.12
CA HIS A 168 -2.54 9.57 19.45
C HIS A 168 -1.30 9.70 18.60
N PHE A 169 -1.04 10.91 18.17
CA PHE A 169 0.21 11.22 17.52
C PHE A 169 1.37 11.03 18.51
N VAL A 170 2.34 10.20 18.18
CA VAL A 170 3.43 9.83 19.08
C VAL A 170 4.38 11.00 19.27
N ALA A 171 4.63 11.38 20.53
CA ALA A 171 5.53 12.45 20.86
C ALA A 171 6.99 12.02 20.79
N ASN A 172 7.83 12.94 20.39
CA ASN A 172 9.27 12.76 20.35
C ASN A 172 9.85 12.58 21.76
N HIS A 173 10.80 11.70 21.92
CA HIS A 173 11.51 11.45 23.17
C HIS A 173 12.28 12.66 23.74
N PHE A 174 12.46 13.71 22.95
CA PHE A 174 13.10 14.95 23.38
C PHE A 174 12.12 15.99 23.94
N GLY A 175 10.86 15.62 24.14
CA GLY A 175 9.85 16.51 24.73
C GLY A 175 9.43 17.70 23.86
N LEU A 176 9.93 17.76 22.66
CA LEU A 176 9.61 18.78 21.69
C LEU A 176 8.98 18.11 20.49
N MET A 177 7.67 18.00 20.52
CA MET A 177 7.02 17.58 19.32
C MET A 177 7.35 16.16 18.87
N SER A 178 6.38 15.59 18.71
CA SER A 178 6.08 14.43 17.98
C SER A 178 7.03 14.10 16.92
N LEU A 179 7.12 12.95 16.82
CA LEU A 179 7.82 12.21 15.87
C LEU A 179 7.19 12.24 14.55
N VAL A 180 7.23 13.33 14.02
CA VAL A 180 7.44 13.36 12.64
C VAL A 180 8.85 12.97 12.43
N GLN A 181 9.00 11.79 11.99
CA GLN A 181 10.30 11.48 11.55
C GLN A 181 10.47 11.98 10.18
N GLU A 182 11.08 12.97 10.21
CA GLU A 182 11.75 13.48 9.18
C GLU A 182 13.09 12.92 9.14
N TRP A 183 13.41 12.23 8.19
CA TRP A 183 14.72 12.04 8.15
C TRP A 183 15.23 12.02 6.84
N PRO A 184 15.75 13.11 6.61
CA PRO A 184 16.99 12.90 6.04
C PRO A 184 17.84 12.60 7.16
N SER A 185 18.19 11.52 7.21
CA SER A 185 19.54 11.45 7.50
C SER A 185 20.22 11.98 6.31
N THR A 186 20.91 13.00 6.52
CA THR A 186 21.97 13.47 5.66
C THR A 186 22.03 13.01 4.24
N PRO A 187 22.42 13.94 3.59
CA PRO A 187 21.70 14.92 2.80
C PRO A 187 21.26 14.34 1.50
N PRO A 188 20.41 14.95 0.86
CA PRO A 188 19.71 16.15 1.19
C PRO A 188 18.27 15.87 1.56
N LEU A 189 17.75 16.71 2.41
CA LEU A 189 16.33 16.80 2.77
C LEU A 189 15.44 17.01 1.58
N ASP A 190 15.97 17.69 0.58
CA ASP A 190 15.33 17.83 -0.70
C ASP A 190 15.17 16.47 -1.35
N GLY A 191 13.96 16.14 -1.71
CA GLY A 191 13.61 14.88 -2.35
C GLY A 191 13.12 13.80 -1.43
N PHE A 192 12.95 14.00 -0.13
CA PHE A 192 12.21 13.11 0.72
C PHE A 192 10.72 13.42 0.61
N ASN A 193 10.03 12.68 -0.26
CA ASN A 193 8.60 12.79 -0.49
C ASN A 193 8.01 11.37 -0.52
N PRO A 194 7.91 10.70 0.66
CA PRO A 194 7.57 9.29 0.75
C PRO A 194 6.10 9.06 0.36
N HIS A 195 5.90 8.18 -0.61
CA HIS A 195 4.61 7.67 -1.05
C HIS A 195 4.40 6.27 -0.46
N GLY A 196 4.87 5.22 -1.11
CA GLY A 196 4.73 3.86 -0.62
C GLY A 196 5.63 3.54 0.59
N ILE A 197 5.16 2.64 1.46
CA ILE A 197 5.88 2.12 2.63
C ILE A 197 5.71 0.61 2.73
N SER A 198 6.80 -0.10 3.03
CA SER A 198 6.78 -1.53 3.27
C SER A 198 7.80 -1.93 4.32
N ALA A 199 7.50 -2.92 5.16
CA ALA A 199 8.42 -3.33 6.22
C ALA A 199 8.53 -4.85 6.35
N ARG A 200 9.69 -5.26 6.84
CA ARG A 200 10.04 -6.60 7.32
C ARG A 200 10.56 -6.47 8.75
N PRO A 201 9.65 -6.39 9.75
CA PRO A 201 10.03 -6.23 11.16
C PRO A 201 10.93 -7.35 11.69
N ASP A 202 10.80 -8.55 11.14
CA ASP A 202 11.64 -9.71 11.43
C ASP A 202 13.11 -9.49 11.04
N LEU A 203 13.36 -8.72 9.99
CA LEU A 203 14.70 -8.32 9.54
C LEU A 203 15.12 -6.95 10.07
N ASN A 204 14.28 -6.27 10.86
CA ASN A 204 14.48 -4.89 11.28
C ASN A 204 14.65 -3.91 10.09
N LEU A 205 13.93 -4.15 9.01
CA LEU A 205 13.99 -3.37 7.77
C LEU A 205 12.65 -2.74 7.44
N MET A 206 12.71 -1.53 6.89
CA MET A 206 11.60 -0.84 6.26
C MET A 206 12.13 -0.11 5.02
N MET A 207 11.28 0.05 4.02
CA MET A 207 11.58 0.85 2.83
C MET A 207 10.45 1.85 2.59
N THR A 208 10.84 3.03 2.09
CA THR A 208 9.91 4.04 1.56
C THR A 208 10.36 4.48 0.17
N ALA A 209 9.39 4.73 -0.70
CA ALA A 209 9.61 5.21 -2.06
C ALA A 209 9.33 6.72 -2.13
N ASP A 210 10.24 7.49 -2.70
CA ASP A 210 10.03 8.93 -2.90
C ASP A 210 9.45 9.17 -4.30
N PHE A 211 8.28 9.80 -4.36
CA PHE A 211 7.51 9.88 -5.60
C PHE A 211 7.65 11.21 -6.35
N ILE A 212 7.07 12.26 -5.82
CA ILE A 212 7.07 13.60 -6.42
C ILE A 212 7.18 14.66 -5.34
N LEU A 213 7.55 15.89 -5.73
CA LEU A 213 7.34 17.07 -4.90
C LEU A 213 5.86 17.51 -5.05
N PRO A 214 5.03 17.38 -4.00
CA PRO A 214 3.59 17.60 -4.15
C PRO A 214 3.21 19.00 -4.66
N THR A 215 3.92 20.04 -4.21
CA THR A 215 3.65 21.41 -4.67
C THR A 215 3.90 21.60 -6.17
N SER A 216 4.70 20.75 -6.80
CA SER A 216 4.90 20.81 -8.25
C SER A 216 3.68 20.34 -9.06
N THR A 217 2.79 19.56 -8.43
CA THR A 217 1.52 19.14 -9.03
C THR A 217 0.36 20.02 -8.57
N LEU A 218 0.33 20.38 -7.29
CA LEU A 218 -0.79 21.09 -6.69
C LEU A 218 -0.90 22.55 -7.10
N ASN A 219 0.20 23.15 -7.54
CA ASN A 219 0.25 24.56 -7.93
C ASN A 219 0.30 24.78 -9.46
N GLY A 220 0.38 23.73 -10.25
CA GLY A 220 0.23 23.76 -11.71
C GLY A 220 1.18 24.63 -12.52
N THR A 221 2.24 25.16 -11.94
CA THR A 221 3.01 26.25 -12.58
C THR A 221 4.40 25.87 -13.08
N THR A 222 4.94 24.70 -12.73
CA THR A 222 6.37 24.44 -12.94
C THR A 222 6.72 23.07 -13.52
N GLY A 223 5.75 22.27 -13.91
CA GLY A 223 5.97 20.87 -14.27
C GLY A 223 6.25 20.00 -13.05
N VAL A 224 6.00 18.71 -13.16
CA VAL A 224 6.10 17.76 -12.06
C VAL A 224 7.58 17.50 -11.70
N ALA A 225 7.95 17.76 -10.46
CA ALA A 225 9.28 17.46 -9.95
C ALA A 225 9.33 16.02 -9.42
N LEU A 226 9.74 15.11 -10.28
CA LEU A 226 9.81 13.68 -10.00
C LEU A 226 10.97 13.32 -9.07
N ARG A 227 10.80 12.27 -8.27
CA ARG A 227 11.84 11.69 -7.40
C ARG A 227 12.30 10.35 -7.94
N ASN A 228 13.52 9.96 -7.54
CA ASN A 228 14.15 8.72 -7.98
C ASN A 228 14.89 8.01 -6.85
N THR A 229 14.42 8.16 -5.63
CA THR A 229 15.07 7.61 -4.45
C THR A 229 14.19 6.64 -3.68
N VAL A 230 14.84 5.65 -3.06
CA VAL A 230 14.26 4.74 -2.06
C VAL A 230 15.06 4.89 -0.78
N ARG A 231 14.38 4.99 0.35
CA ARG A 231 15.02 5.02 1.66
C ARG A 231 14.93 3.66 2.31
N ILE A 232 16.06 3.18 2.79
CA ILE A 232 16.15 1.97 3.60
C ILE A 232 16.31 2.40 5.05
N TRP A 233 15.46 1.87 5.91
CA TRP A 233 15.35 2.25 7.30
C TRP A 233 15.72 1.11 8.24
N ASP A 234 16.33 1.44 9.37
CA ASP A 234 16.24 0.63 10.58
C ASP A 234 14.80 0.77 11.11
N TYR A 235 14.02 -0.31 11.00
CA TYR A 235 12.61 -0.29 11.35
C TYR A 235 12.38 0.06 12.82
N ARG A 236 13.15 -0.52 13.75
CA ARG A 236 12.97 -0.30 15.20
C ARG A 236 13.45 1.08 15.65
N ALA A 237 14.57 1.51 15.09
CA ALA A 237 15.13 2.82 15.41
C ALA A 237 14.44 3.98 14.68
N ARG A 238 13.56 3.68 13.70
CA ARG A 238 12.91 4.68 12.85
C ARG A 238 13.91 5.62 12.18
N LYS A 239 15.01 5.07 11.67
CA LYS A 239 16.10 5.85 11.06
C LYS A 239 16.41 5.38 9.66
N ILE A 240 16.59 6.30 8.72
CA ILE A 240 17.14 6.01 7.42
C ILE A 240 18.59 5.57 7.58
N THR A 241 18.92 4.41 7.09
CA THR A 241 20.28 3.85 7.09
C THR A 241 20.98 4.02 5.75
N LYS A 242 20.19 3.98 4.65
CA LYS A 242 20.70 4.16 3.29
C LYS A 242 19.68 4.89 2.43
N THR A 243 20.19 5.66 1.45
CA THR A 243 19.39 6.20 0.35
C THR A 243 19.88 5.57 -0.95
N VAL A 244 18.98 4.91 -1.64
CA VAL A 244 19.23 4.31 -2.95
C VAL A 244 18.73 5.26 -4.02
N LYS A 245 19.62 5.76 -4.85
CA LYS A 245 19.27 6.55 -6.03
C LYS A 245 19.14 5.61 -7.23
N LEU A 246 18.00 5.66 -7.89
CA LEU A 246 17.71 4.79 -9.02
C LEU A 246 18.00 5.50 -10.33
N MET A 247 18.53 4.71 -11.28
CA MET A 247 18.81 5.13 -12.64
C MET A 247 18.05 4.22 -13.60
N SER A 248 17.44 4.83 -14.60
CA SER A 248 16.82 4.10 -15.70
C SER A 248 17.88 3.40 -16.57
N PRO A 249 17.55 2.29 -17.24
CA PRO A 249 18.48 1.59 -18.12
C PRO A 249 19.06 2.43 -19.26
N ASP A 250 18.38 3.49 -19.67
CA ASP A 250 18.87 4.44 -20.68
C ASP A 250 19.94 5.42 -20.16
N GLY A 251 20.27 5.35 -18.86
CA GLY A 251 21.28 6.19 -18.20
C GLY A 251 20.75 7.49 -17.60
N GLY A 252 19.47 7.76 -17.73
CA GLY A 252 18.78 8.86 -17.04
C GLY A 252 18.40 8.50 -15.60
N PRO A 253 17.86 9.44 -14.81
CA PRO A 253 17.27 9.13 -13.51
C PRO A 253 15.99 8.30 -13.70
N ALA A 254 15.71 7.38 -12.80
CA ALA A 254 14.39 6.79 -12.69
C ALA A 254 13.36 7.89 -12.38
N LEU A 255 12.11 7.70 -12.79
CA LEU A 255 11.12 8.78 -12.79
C LEU A 255 9.88 8.43 -11.97
N GLY A 256 9.76 9.07 -10.80
CA GLY A 256 8.58 8.98 -9.95
C GLY A 256 8.45 7.60 -9.30
N ILE A 257 9.29 7.32 -8.30
CA ILE A 257 9.27 6.03 -7.58
C ILE A 257 8.09 6.03 -6.63
N MET A 258 7.03 5.33 -7.02
CA MET A 258 5.73 5.47 -6.38
C MET A 258 5.53 4.48 -5.23
N ASP A 259 5.47 3.20 -5.50
CA ASP A 259 5.17 2.18 -4.50
C ASP A 259 6.37 1.28 -4.22
N VAL A 260 6.38 0.69 -3.03
CA VAL A 260 7.40 -0.27 -2.60
C VAL A 260 6.76 -1.46 -1.91
N LYS A 261 7.17 -2.66 -2.30
CA LYS A 261 6.79 -3.90 -1.60
C LYS A 261 8.03 -4.74 -1.34
N MET A 262 8.27 -5.04 -0.07
CA MET A 262 9.29 -6.00 0.35
C MET A 262 8.73 -7.41 0.22
N LEU A 263 9.50 -8.33 -0.36
CA LEU A 263 9.05 -9.70 -0.55
C LEU A 263 8.84 -10.42 0.79
N PRO A 264 7.66 -11.00 1.02
CA PRO A 264 7.43 -11.88 2.15
C PRO A 264 8.43 -13.04 2.16
N GLY A 265 8.94 -13.38 3.34
CA GLY A 265 9.83 -14.54 3.51
C GLY A 265 11.22 -14.44 2.86
N ASP A 266 11.53 -13.41 2.08
CA ASP A 266 12.87 -13.25 1.52
C ASP A 266 13.90 -12.96 2.62
N PRO A 267 14.95 -13.82 2.77
CA PRO A 267 15.89 -13.69 3.88
C PRO A 267 16.83 -12.49 3.73
N ASN A 268 16.90 -11.91 2.55
CA ASN A 268 17.74 -10.77 2.24
C ASN A 268 16.97 -9.43 2.31
N GLY A 269 15.64 -9.50 2.48
CA GLY A 269 14.79 -8.33 2.53
C GLY A 269 14.66 -7.60 1.19
N ILE A 270 14.79 -8.32 0.07
CA ILE A 270 14.61 -7.73 -1.26
C ILE A 270 13.24 -7.07 -1.36
N GLY A 271 13.20 -5.87 -1.92
CA GLY A 271 11.98 -5.17 -2.26
C GLY A 271 11.93 -4.78 -3.74
N TYR A 272 10.73 -4.50 -4.22
CA TYR A 272 10.49 -3.95 -5.55
C TYR A 272 9.80 -2.60 -5.45
N VAL A 273 10.14 -1.71 -6.36
CA VAL A 273 9.51 -0.40 -6.49
C VAL A 273 9.11 -0.15 -7.93
N ALA A 274 8.03 0.60 -8.10
CA ALA A 274 7.53 0.98 -9.41
C ALA A 274 7.99 2.39 -9.77
N GLY A 275 8.66 2.53 -10.92
CA GLY A 275 8.95 3.81 -11.56
C GLY A 275 7.77 4.19 -12.44
N MET A 276 6.90 5.08 -11.94
CA MET A 276 5.63 5.39 -12.59
C MET A 276 5.80 5.97 -13.99
N PHE A 277 6.76 6.86 -14.17
CA PHE A 277 6.91 7.63 -15.42
C PHE A 277 8.00 7.11 -16.34
N ASP A 278 8.79 6.12 -15.92
CA ASP A 278 9.77 5.46 -16.78
C ASP A 278 9.42 4.01 -17.13
N GLY A 279 8.30 3.52 -16.60
CA GLY A 279 7.76 2.21 -16.94
C GLY A 279 8.56 1.01 -16.44
N HIS A 280 9.46 1.19 -15.48
CA HIS A 280 10.26 0.08 -14.96
C HIS A 280 9.86 -0.32 -13.54
N ILE A 281 10.02 -1.60 -13.24
CA ILE A 281 10.03 -2.12 -11.86
C ILE A 281 11.48 -2.37 -11.48
N TYR A 282 11.91 -1.77 -10.37
CA TYR A 282 13.28 -1.86 -9.86
C TYR A 282 13.34 -2.80 -8.66
N MET A 283 14.38 -3.66 -8.63
CA MET A 283 14.73 -4.43 -7.46
C MET A 283 15.63 -3.61 -6.54
N ILE A 284 15.35 -3.64 -5.25
CA ILE A 284 16.16 -2.99 -4.19
C ILE A 284 16.80 -4.06 -3.32
N ASP A 285 18.11 -4.06 -3.23
CA ASP A 285 18.85 -4.90 -2.27
C ASP A 285 19.31 -4.05 -1.07
N PRO A 286 18.65 -4.22 0.10
CA PRO A 286 18.97 -3.41 1.28
C PRO A 286 20.37 -3.68 1.86
N ARG A 287 20.95 -4.86 1.60
CA ARG A 287 22.27 -5.22 2.12
C ARG A 287 23.35 -4.38 1.44
N THR A 288 23.28 -4.25 0.13
CA THR A 288 24.21 -3.44 -0.65
C THR A 288 23.83 -1.97 -0.74
N GLY A 289 22.53 -1.67 -0.62
CA GLY A 289 21.99 -0.33 -0.86
C GLY A 289 21.97 0.02 -2.34
N THR A 290 21.72 -0.98 -3.20
CA THR A 290 21.64 -0.80 -4.65
C THR A 290 20.24 -1.06 -5.16
N GLY A 291 19.90 -0.41 -6.27
CA GLY A 291 18.67 -0.66 -7.01
C GLY A 291 18.98 -0.83 -8.50
N THR A 292 18.32 -1.79 -9.14
CA THR A 292 18.49 -2.10 -10.56
C THR A 292 17.15 -2.38 -11.20
N ALA A 293 16.94 -1.96 -12.45
CA ALA A 293 15.77 -2.32 -13.22
C ALA A 293 15.69 -3.86 -13.33
N ALA A 294 14.52 -4.40 -12.98
CA ALA A 294 14.28 -5.84 -12.96
C ALA A 294 13.19 -6.25 -13.97
N PHE A 295 12.35 -5.33 -14.41
CA PHE A 295 11.33 -5.56 -15.42
C PHE A 295 11.00 -4.25 -16.14
N ASP A 296 10.80 -4.35 -17.44
CA ASP A 296 10.29 -3.29 -18.31
C ASP A 296 8.80 -3.53 -18.57
N CYS A 297 7.96 -2.59 -18.17
CA CYS A 297 6.52 -2.72 -18.34
C CYS A 297 6.09 -2.64 -19.82
N GLU A 298 6.93 -2.18 -20.73
CA GLU A 298 6.67 -2.26 -22.16
C GLU A 298 6.72 -3.72 -22.70
N ASP A 299 7.37 -4.62 -21.96
CA ASP A 299 7.42 -6.06 -22.27
C ASP A 299 6.12 -6.83 -21.92
N VAL A 300 5.10 -6.15 -21.36
CA VAL A 300 3.85 -6.81 -20.96
C VAL A 300 3.09 -7.33 -22.19
N GLN A 301 2.67 -8.60 -22.10
CA GLN A 301 1.93 -9.26 -23.16
C GLN A 301 0.53 -9.69 -22.71
N PRO A 302 -0.53 -9.38 -23.44
CA PRO A 302 -0.51 -8.65 -24.71
C PRO A 302 -0.20 -7.17 -24.52
N HIS A 303 0.63 -6.64 -25.40
CA HIS A 303 0.93 -5.23 -25.45
C HIS A 303 -0.33 -4.42 -25.76
N VAL A 304 -0.53 -3.31 -25.06
CA VAL A 304 -1.63 -2.37 -25.33
C VAL A 304 -1.01 -1.06 -25.79
N ASP A 305 -1.30 -0.69 -27.03
CA ASP A 305 -0.94 0.63 -27.53
C ASP A 305 -1.69 1.70 -26.75
N THR A 306 -0.98 2.34 -25.84
CA THR A 306 -1.48 3.54 -25.16
C THR A 306 -0.71 4.74 -25.69
N PRO A 307 -1.36 5.89 -25.90
CA PRO A 307 -0.68 7.09 -26.38
C PRO A 307 0.29 7.70 -25.36
N VAL A 308 0.43 7.10 -24.21
CA VAL A 308 1.24 7.60 -23.10
C VAL A 308 2.48 6.74 -22.93
N VAL A 309 3.59 7.41 -22.87
CA VAL A 309 4.93 6.89 -22.74
C VAL A 309 5.04 5.97 -21.53
N GLY A 310 5.41 4.73 -21.80
CA GLY A 310 5.72 3.72 -20.80
C GLY A 310 4.49 3.13 -20.09
N GLY A 311 4.52 1.83 -19.90
CA GLY A 311 3.56 1.17 -19.03
C GLY A 311 3.75 1.71 -17.62
N MET A 312 2.93 2.66 -17.20
CA MET A 312 3.07 3.29 -15.89
C MET A 312 2.65 2.32 -14.81
N GLY A 313 3.62 1.56 -14.32
CA GLY A 313 3.49 0.73 -13.15
C GLY A 313 3.28 1.60 -11.92
N GLN A 314 2.20 1.42 -11.22
CA GLN A 314 1.90 2.22 -10.04
C GLN A 314 2.00 1.41 -8.77
N ILE A 315 0.97 0.68 -8.44
CA ILE A 315 0.89 -0.04 -7.18
C ILE A 315 1.27 -1.50 -7.40
N LEU A 316 1.95 -2.04 -6.42
CA LEU A 316 2.43 -3.40 -6.37
C LEU A 316 1.69 -4.18 -5.28
N ALA A 317 1.53 -5.48 -5.48
CA ALA A 317 1.07 -6.39 -4.43
C ALA A 317 1.91 -7.67 -4.46
N THR A 318 2.20 -8.22 -3.29
CA THR A 318 3.00 -9.44 -3.17
C THR A 318 2.20 -10.50 -2.42
N PRO A 319 1.88 -11.64 -3.05
CA PRO A 319 1.37 -12.80 -2.34
C PRO A 319 2.35 -13.27 -1.26
N LYS A 320 1.82 -13.92 -0.23
CA LYS A 320 2.61 -14.43 0.91
C LYS A 320 3.69 -15.44 0.52
N SER A 321 3.55 -16.08 -0.63
CA SER A 321 4.57 -16.98 -1.18
C SER A 321 5.91 -16.27 -1.45
N GLY A 322 5.89 -14.96 -1.75
CA GLY A 322 7.08 -14.16 -2.01
C GLY A 322 7.79 -14.50 -3.33
N ASP A 323 7.18 -15.32 -4.18
CA ASP A 323 7.71 -15.69 -5.50
C ASP A 323 6.90 -15.07 -6.65
N ARG A 324 5.94 -14.23 -6.33
CA ARG A 324 5.11 -13.47 -7.27
C ARG A 324 5.04 -12.00 -6.89
N LEU A 325 4.91 -11.16 -7.91
CA LEU A 325 4.66 -9.73 -7.80
C LEU A 325 3.52 -9.38 -8.74
N ILE A 326 2.47 -8.74 -8.22
CA ILE A 326 1.35 -8.24 -9.02
C ILE A 326 1.53 -6.73 -9.17
N PHE A 327 1.25 -6.20 -10.34
CA PHE A 327 1.43 -4.79 -10.67
C PHE A 327 0.26 -4.24 -11.48
N ALA A 328 -0.03 -2.97 -11.32
CA ALA A 328 -1.04 -2.25 -12.11
C ALA A 328 -0.37 -1.37 -13.15
N LEU A 329 -0.94 -1.36 -14.35
CA LEU A 329 -0.62 -0.42 -15.44
C LEU A 329 -1.87 0.44 -15.67
N PHE A 330 -1.95 1.59 -14.99
CA PHE A 330 -3.22 2.27 -14.86
C PHE A 330 -3.72 2.89 -16.17
N GLN A 331 -2.86 3.44 -17.03
CA GLN A 331 -3.27 3.96 -18.34
C GLN A 331 -3.57 2.86 -19.34
N ALA A 332 -2.78 1.79 -19.33
CA ALA A 332 -3.03 0.61 -20.15
C ALA A 332 -4.29 -0.15 -19.69
N GLY A 333 -4.76 0.11 -18.46
CA GLY A 333 -5.92 -0.57 -17.89
C GLY A 333 -5.66 -2.06 -17.63
N GLN A 334 -4.45 -2.41 -17.24
CA GLN A 334 -4.03 -3.80 -17.05
C GLN A 334 -3.54 -4.06 -15.62
N VAL A 335 -3.76 -5.28 -15.17
CA VAL A 335 -3.13 -5.84 -13.96
C VAL A 335 -2.43 -7.12 -14.35
N GLY A 336 -1.13 -7.21 -14.10
CA GLY A 336 -0.28 -8.33 -14.47
C GLY A 336 0.42 -8.97 -13.28
N MET A 337 0.97 -10.16 -13.48
CA MET A 337 1.74 -10.90 -12.48
C MET A 337 3.10 -11.30 -13.02
N LEU A 338 4.13 -11.11 -12.19
CA LEU A 338 5.51 -11.45 -12.47
C LEU A 338 5.99 -12.59 -11.58
N ASP A 339 6.83 -13.44 -12.14
CA ASP A 339 7.62 -14.41 -11.43
C ASP A 339 8.88 -13.70 -10.88
N THR A 340 9.06 -13.76 -9.57
CA THR A 340 10.19 -13.13 -8.87
C THR A 340 11.29 -14.12 -8.50
N THR A 341 11.26 -15.36 -8.95
CA THR A 341 12.28 -16.38 -8.62
C THR A 341 13.67 -15.95 -9.04
N ASN A 342 13.80 -15.29 -10.20
CA ASN A 342 15.00 -14.55 -10.56
C ASN A 342 14.82 -13.07 -10.16
N ARG A 343 15.33 -12.69 -9.00
CA ARG A 343 15.10 -11.38 -8.36
C ARG A 343 15.47 -10.17 -9.25
N SER A 344 16.53 -10.28 -10.03
CA SER A 344 17.05 -9.18 -10.87
C SER A 344 16.56 -9.17 -12.32
N ASN A 345 15.78 -10.18 -12.70
CA ASN A 345 15.25 -10.30 -14.05
C ASN A 345 13.90 -11.01 -14.01
N LEU A 346 12.87 -10.23 -13.64
CA LEU A 346 11.52 -10.71 -13.52
C LEU A 346 10.97 -11.12 -14.88
N LYS A 347 10.04 -12.05 -14.86
CA LYS A 347 9.33 -12.48 -16.08
C LYS A 347 7.83 -12.45 -15.84
N GLN A 348 7.10 -11.99 -16.81
CA GLN A 348 5.65 -12.10 -16.76
C GLN A 348 5.24 -13.57 -16.69
N VAL A 349 4.34 -13.92 -15.78
CA VAL A 349 3.71 -15.23 -15.75
C VAL A 349 2.81 -15.36 -16.98
N PRO A 350 3.04 -16.37 -17.86
CA PRO A 350 2.32 -16.49 -19.12
C PRO A 350 0.79 -16.53 -18.92
N GLY A 351 0.08 -15.58 -19.55
CA GLY A 351 -1.37 -15.48 -19.45
C GLY A 351 -1.91 -14.89 -18.14
N ALA A 352 -1.07 -14.60 -17.15
CA ALA A 352 -1.49 -13.96 -15.91
C ALA A 352 -1.54 -12.44 -16.07
N ILE A 353 -2.50 -11.99 -16.86
CA ILE A 353 -2.82 -10.58 -17.08
C ILE A 353 -4.33 -10.42 -17.27
N VAL A 354 -4.88 -9.36 -16.70
CA VAL A 354 -6.26 -8.94 -16.88
C VAL A 354 -6.25 -7.55 -17.48
N SER A 355 -7.08 -7.31 -18.50
CA SER A 355 -7.24 -6.00 -19.14
C SER A 355 -8.66 -5.51 -18.96
N PHE A 356 -8.79 -4.30 -18.45
CA PHE A 356 -10.06 -3.59 -18.27
C PHE A 356 -10.33 -2.56 -19.37
N GLY A 357 -9.37 -2.41 -20.28
CA GLY A 357 -9.38 -1.39 -21.33
C GLY A 357 -8.57 -0.15 -20.96
N ALA A 358 -8.05 0.52 -21.98
CA ALA A 358 -7.24 1.72 -21.82
C ALA A 358 -8.00 2.80 -21.01
N ASN A 359 -7.27 3.52 -20.17
CA ASN A 359 -7.78 4.57 -19.29
C ASN A 359 -8.83 4.12 -18.25
N SER A 360 -8.96 2.81 -17.97
CA SER A 360 -9.78 2.34 -16.85
C SER A 360 -9.16 2.63 -15.49
N GLY A 361 -7.86 2.86 -15.43
CA GLY A 361 -7.15 3.38 -14.27
C GLY A 361 -6.96 2.43 -13.10
N PRO A 362 -6.69 1.10 -13.26
CA PRO A 362 -6.41 0.24 -12.11
C PRO A 362 -5.22 0.79 -11.33
N HIS A 363 -5.44 1.08 -10.05
CA HIS A 363 -4.46 1.76 -9.22
C HIS A 363 -4.21 1.01 -7.93
N ASN A 364 -5.13 1.04 -6.97
CA ASN A 364 -4.91 0.41 -5.68
C ASN A 364 -5.17 -1.10 -5.76
N LEU A 365 -4.22 -1.88 -5.26
CA LEU A 365 -4.20 -3.34 -5.30
C LEU A 365 -4.14 -3.89 -3.89
N VAL A 366 -5.19 -4.58 -3.43
CA VAL A 366 -5.20 -5.19 -2.10
C VAL A 366 -5.59 -6.67 -2.20
N LEU A 367 -4.67 -7.54 -1.78
CA LEU A 367 -4.91 -8.99 -1.70
C LEU A 367 -5.73 -9.35 -0.47
N THR A 368 -6.60 -10.35 -0.61
CA THR A 368 -7.23 -11.02 0.54
C THR A 368 -6.17 -11.70 1.41
N GLU A 369 -6.51 -11.97 2.67
CA GLU A 369 -5.56 -12.59 3.61
C GLU A 369 -5.12 -13.99 3.16
N ASP A 370 -5.93 -14.70 2.38
CA ASP A 370 -5.61 -16.00 1.80
C ASP A 370 -4.94 -15.94 0.42
N ASP A 371 -4.64 -14.72 -0.07
CA ASP A 371 -4.08 -14.43 -1.39
C ASP A 371 -4.95 -14.91 -2.58
N SER A 372 -6.18 -15.35 -2.33
CA SER A 372 -7.03 -15.94 -3.38
C SER A 372 -7.74 -14.92 -4.26
N ARG A 373 -7.88 -13.68 -3.77
CA ARG A 373 -8.54 -12.58 -4.48
C ARG A 373 -7.74 -11.30 -4.33
N LEU A 374 -7.72 -10.52 -5.39
CA LEU A 374 -7.18 -9.18 -5.44
C LEU A 374 -8.32 -8.20 -5.69
N VAL A 375 -8.51 -7.23 -4.83
CA VAL A 375 -9.43 -6.11 -5.08
C VAL A 375 -8.65 -4.98 -5.73
N VAL A 376 -9.23 -4.42 -6.76
CA VAL A 376 -8.66 -3.33 -7.56
C VAL A 376 -9.64 -2.18 -7.57
N SER A 377 -9.23 -1.01 -7.12
CA SER A 377 -9.92 0.24 -7.41
C SER A 377 -9.16 1.00 -8.49
N ASP A 378 -9.88 1.74 -9.28
CA ASP A 378 -9.31 2.67 -10.22
C ASP A 378 -9.12 4.04 -9.56
N TYR A 379 -8.15 4.75 -10.06
CA TYR A 379 -7.91 6.14 -9.71
C TYR A 379 -6.95 6.75 -10.72
N PHE A 380 -7.33 7.85 -11.31
CA PHE A 380 -6.50 8.58 -12.24
C PHE A 380 -6.54 10.06 -11.90
N LEU A 381 -5.42 10.60 -11.47
CA LEU A 381 -5.22 12.00 -11.22
C LEU A 381 -4.51 12.60 -12.43
N ASN A 382 -5.19 13.48 -13.14
CA ASN A 382 -4.66 14.23 -14.28
C ASN A 382 -4.70 15.73 -13.98
N GLU A 383 -3.65 16.42 -14.33
CA GLU A 383 -3.52 17.88 -14.22
C GLU A 383 -3.39 18.49 -15.61
N ASP A 384 -4.18 19.50 -15.92
CA ASP A 384 -4.12 20.19 -17.20
C ASP A 384 -3.04 21.29 -17.21
N ASP A 385 -2.85 21.92 -18.37
CA ASP A 385 -1.89 22.98 -18.60
C ASP A 385 -2.23 24.30 -17.88
N GLN A 386 -3.39 24.36 -17.22
CA GLN A 386 -3.82 25.49 -16.39
C GLN A 386 -3.68 25.18 -14.90
N GLY A 387 -3.17 24.02 -14.55
CA GLY A 387 -3.02 23.57 -13.19
C GLY A 387 -4.32 23.12 -12.52
N VAL A 388 -5.34 22.83 -13.30
CA VAL A 388 -6.59 22.24 -12.81
C VAL A 388 -6.42 20.74 -12.77
N ILE A 389 -6.72 20.16 -11.61
CA ILE A 389 -6.63 18.72 -11.39
C ILE A 389 -7.93 18.07 -11.85
N HIS A 390 -7.80 17.16 -12.79
CA HIS A 390 -8.89 16.33 -13.28
C HIS A 390 -8.71 14.91 -12.80
N PHE A 391 -9.81 14.30 -12.36
CA PHE A 391 -9.84 12.94 -11.90
C PHE A 391 -10.56 12.08 -12.93
N GLU A 392 -9.86 11.13 -13.47
CA GLU A 392 -10.35 10.25 -14.52
C GLU A 392 -10.24 8.78 -14.05
N GLY A 393 -10.62 7.87 -14.89
CA GLY A 393 -10.76 6.46 -14.60
C GLY A 393 -12.20 6.04 -14.86
N ASP A 394 -12.51 4.77 -14.73
CA ASP A 394 -13.89 4.32 -14.97
C ASP A 394 -14.73 4.19 -13.69
N HIS A 395 -14.16 4.57 -12.55
CA HIS A 395 -14.80 4.61 -11.22
C HIS A 395 -15.40 3.26 -10.78
N LYS A 396 -14.71 2.17 -11.12
CA LYS A 396 -15.16 0.84 -10.76
C LYS A 396 -14.21 0.19 -9.76
N VAL A 397 -14.79 -0.64 -8.92
CA VAL A 397 -14.04 -1.58 -8.09
C VAL A 397 -14.23 -2.97 -8.65
N ARG A 398 -13.13 -3.69 -8.83
CA ARG A 398 -13.08 -5.02 -9.44
C ARG A 398 -12.46 -6.04 -8.51
N VAL A 399 -12.78 -7.29 -8.75
CA VAL A 399 -12.15 -8.42 -8.07
C VAL A 399 -11.49 -9.32 -9.11
N ILE A 400 -10.25 -9.66 -8.87
CA ILE A 400 -9.48 -10.63 -9.65
C ILE A 400 -9.28 -11.87 -8.78
N LYS A 401 -9.60 -13.04 -9.28
CA LYS A 401 -9.20 -14.32 -8.70
C LYS A 401 -7.72 -14.55 -8.97
N VAL A 402 -7.00 -14.84 -7.93
CA VAL A 402 -5.56 -15.05 -7.96
C VAL A 402 -5.25 -16.50 -7.69
N THR A 403 -4.45 -17.10 -8.54
CA THR A 403 -3.77 -18.36 -8.28
C THR A 403 -2.27 -18.15 -8.45
N HIS A 404 -1.48 -19.17 -8.14
CA HIS A 404 -0.03 -19.07 -8.34
C HIS A 404 0.38 -18.72 -9.78
N ASP A 405 -0.41 -19.12 -10.78
CA ASP A 405 -0.06 -18.98 -12.19
C ASP A 405 -1.10 -18.25 -13.04
N SER A 406 -2.12 -17.67 -12.42
CA SER A 406 -3.17 -16.99 -13.19
C SER A 406 -3.83 -15.83 -12.44
N LEU A 407 -4.29 -14.86 -13.22
CA LEU A 407 -5.20 -13.81 -12.83
C LEU A 407 -6.47 -13.91 -13.68
N THR A 408 -7.64 -13.86 -13.04
CA THR A 408 -8.92 -13.93 -13.76
C THR A 408 -9.95 -13.00 -13.11
N GLU A 409 -10.54 -12.09 -13.86
CA GLU A 409 -11.57 -11.20 -13.32
C GLU A 409 -12.79 -12.00 -12.83
N ASP A 410 -13.26 -11.71 -11.62
CA ASP A 410 -14.54 -12.24 -11.13
C ASP A 410 -15.69 -11.33 -11.59
N THR A 411 -16.23 -11.62 -12.75
CA THR A 411 -17.32 -10.84 -13.36
C THR A 411 -18.63 -10.88 -12.58
N ARG A 412 -18.75 -11.68 -11.51
CA ARG A 412 -19.90 -11.67 -10.59
C ARG A 412 -19.85 -10.46 -9.66
N PHE A 413 -18.65 -9.95 -9.38
CA PHE A 413 -18.48 -8.72 -8.60
C PHE A 413 -18.60 -7.53 -9.55
N GLN A 414 -19.66 -6.76 -9.38
CA GLN A 414 -19.90 -5.57 -10.20
C GLN A 414 -20.21 -4.38 -9.29
N LEU A 415 -19.26 -3.47 -9.18
CA LEU A 415 -19.42 -2.27 -8.37
C LEU A 415 -18.94 -1.05 -9.16
N ASP A 416 -19.90 -0.28 -9.64
CA ASP A 416 -19.69 0.94 -10.43
C ASP A 416 -20.09 2.16 -9.60
N PHE A 417 -19.12 2.94 -9.19
CA PHE A 417 -19.31 4.13 -8.35
C PHE A 417 -20.00 5.28 -9.09
N ASN A 418 -20.08 5.25 -10.43
CA ASN A 418 -20.89 6.22 -11.17
C ASN A 418 -22.40 6.07 -10.90
N THR A 419 -22.83 4.89 -10.48
CA THR A 419 -24.27 4.55 -10.36
C THR A 419 -24.67 3.93 -9.02
N ALA A 420 -23.72 3.58 -8.17
CA ALA A 420 -23.99 2.82 -6.94
C ALA A 420 -24.70 3.64 -5.84
N PHE A 421 -24.65 4.97 -5.89
CA PHE A 421 -25.10 5.83 -4.79
C PHE A 421 -26.25 6.74 -5.20
N PRO A 422 -27.27 6.90 -4.32
CA PRO A 422 -28.39 7.80 -4.60
C PRO A 422 -27.98 9.29 -4.55
N THR A 423 -26.82 9.60 -3.95
CA THR A 423 -26.26 10.94 -3.86
C THR A 423 -25.63 11.43 -5.16
N GLY A 424 -25.40 10.55 -6.12
CA GLY A 424 -24.76 10.81 -7.39
C GLY A 424 -23.47 10.03 -7.59
N PRO A 425 -22.75 10.30 -8.69
CA PRO A 425 -21.49 9.66 -8.99
C PRO A 425 -20.43 9.92 -7.92
N ALA A 426 -19.65 8.88 -7.60
CA ALA A 426 -18.57 8.93 -6.65
C ALA A 426 -17.28 8.35 -7.25
N ARG A 427 -16.17 8.53 -6.56
CA ARG A 427 -14.86 8.02 -6.98
C ARG A 427 -14.28 7.14 -5.88
N PRO A 428 -14.04 5.86 -6.16
CA PRO A 428 -13.40 4.94 -5.22
C PRO A 428 -11.90 5.15 -5.21
N HIS A 429 -11.22 4.86 -4.08
CA HIS A 429 -9.78 4.75 -4.06
C HIS A 429 -9.29 3.76 -3.02
N GLY A 430 -9.24 4.16 -1.73
CA GLY A 430 -8.69 3.32 -0.66
C GLY A 430 -9.51 2.06 -0.42
N LEU A 431 -8.83 0.94 -0.24
CA LEU A 431 -9.42 -0.37 -0.09
C LEU A 431 -8.96 -1.04 1.20
N ALA A 432 -9.85 -1.74 1.87
CA ALA A 432 -9.49 -2.69 2.93
C ALA A 432 -10.56 -3.76 3.06
N MET A 433 -10.20 -4.96 3.53
CA MET A 433 -11.12 -6.09 3.63
C MET A 433 -11.11 -6.70 5.04
N LYS A 434 -12.32 -7.14 5.48
CA LYS A 434 -12.50 -7.78 6.79
C LYS A 434 -13.51 -8.93 6.74
#